data_ed77bc96155bea954826fb736fce98f1
#
_entry.id   ed77bc96155bea954826fb736fce98f1
#
_cell.length_a   1.000
_cell.length_b   1.000
_cell.length_c   1.000
_cell.angle_alpha   90.00
_cell.angle_beta   90.00
_cell.angle_gamma   90.00
#
_symmetry.space_group_name_H-M   'P 1'
#
loop_
_entity.id
_entity.type
_entity.pdbx_description
1 polymer ?
#
loop_
_entity_poly.entity_id
_entity_poly.type
_entity_poly.pdbx_seq_one_letter_code
_entity_poly.pdbx_strand_id
1 'polypeptide(L)'
;MKKWLLVTSIFIFAFTKVNAQFDAHFTHYWKMLNFYNPAGAGAEDRMLVYAAYSNQLSGFENNPKTMLLNIDAPIPFVNGDHNLGLGVVNDDIGLFSNQHLYLNYAYGLKLFGGRLAVGAQLGLVNSSFDSKDIVLGGESNDPAFPSGEANGNSIDFGAGALFQHKHFYAGLSGIHLNSPRILLGEKNEIHIAPFLNFMAGGNIPVKNTLITIQPSLQVMTDLVTWRADITAKGTYNYNDKEFFGGITYSPMTSVAFFLGIEFMNITASYGYELFTSGVGAKNGSHDIYLSYEIDLNIFKKEKNKHNSIRVLQ
;
A
#
# COMPACT_ATOMS: atom_id res chain seq x y z
N MET A 1 22.58 3.37 -44.21
CA MET A 1 21.74 2.61 -43.27
C MET A 1 22.01 2.92 -41.79
N LYS A 2 23.24 2.89 -41.26
CA LYS A 2 23.53 3.15 -39.83
C LYS A 2 23.11 4.54 -39.31
N LYS A 3 23.19 5.60 -40.14
CA LYS A 3 22.78 6.96 -39.74
C LYS A 3 21.25 7.13 -39.58
N TRP A 4 20.47 6.41 -40.38
CA TRP A 4 19.00 6.44 -40.28
C TRP A 4 18.50 5.66 -39.07
N LEU A 5 19.14 4.57 -38.67
CA LEU A 5 18.83 3.80 -37.46
C LEU A 5 19.07 4.65 -36.19
N LEU A 6 20.12 5.48 -36.19
CA LEU A 6 20.45 6.35 -35.07
C LEU A 6 19.41 7.49 -34.90
N VAL A 7 18.99 8.07 -36.04
CA VAL A 7 17.91 9.11 -36.04
C VAL A 7 16.58 8.52 -35.62
N THR A 8 16.22 7.30 -36.05
CA THR A 8 15.00 6.62 -35.65
C THR A 8 15.02 6.26 -34.15
N SER A 9 16.18 5.83 -33.62
CA SER A 9 16.34 5.59 -32.17
C SER A 9 16.16 6.86 -31.34
N ILE A 10 16.70 8.00 -31.78
CA ILE A 10 16.54 9.29 -31.07
C ILE A 10 15.10 9.76 -31.13
N PHE A 11 14.37 9.52 -32.23
CA PHE A 11 12.96 9.91 -32.36
C PHE A 11 12.02 9.04 -31.49
N ILE A 12 12.34 7.78 -31.22
CA ILE A 12 11.57 6.90 -30.34
C ILE A 12 11.73 7.33 -28.86
N PHE A 13 12.88 7.87 -28.47
CA PHE A 13 13.13 8.37 -27.12
C PHE A 13 12.47 9.74 -26.81
N ALA A 14 12.04 10.50 -27.82
CA ALA A 14 11.52 11.86 -27.65
C ALA A 14 10.03 11.94 -27.27
N PHE A 15 9.31 10.81 -27.15
CA PHE A 15 7.87 10.76 -26.82
C PHE A 15 7.53 10.17 -25.47
N THR A 16 8.49 10.01 -24.58
CA THR A 16 8.16 9.64 -23.19
C THR A 16 7.58 10.85 -22.48
N LYS A 17 6.26 10.94 -22.45
CA LYS A 17 5.57 11.80 -21.47
C LYS A 17 5.89 11.21 -20.10
N VAL A 18 6.68 11.90 -19.31
CA VAL A 18 6.89 11.56 -17.90
C VAL A 18 5.66 12.03 -17.15
N ASN A 19 4.67 11.17 -17.07
CA ASN A 19 3.58 11.30 -16.10
C ASN A 19 3.97 10.39 -14.94
N ALA A 20 4.58 10.93 -13.92
CA ALA A 20 4.92 10.19 -12.70
C ALA A 20 3.87 10.50 -11.65
N GLN A 21 2.74 9.83 -11.68
CA GLN A 21 1.80 9.73 -10.58
C GLN A 21 1.78 8.28 -10.14
N PHE A 22 2.62 7.93 -9.16
CA PHE A 22 2.48 6.69 -8.44
C PHE A 22 1.72 6.96 -7.16
N ASP A 23 0.80 6.07 -6.82
CA ASP A 23 0.25 6.00 -5.48
C ASP A 23 1.36 5.74 -4.46
N ALA A 24 1.05 6.03 -3.21
CA ALA A 24 1.98 5.85 -2.10
C ALA A 24 2.62 4.47 -2.12
N HIS A 25 3.95 4.44 -2.10
CA HIS A 25 4.75 3.24 -2.07
C HIS A 25 5.43 3.10 -0.72
N PHE A 26 5.44 1.87 -0.18
CA PHE A 26 6.10 1.51 1.07
C PHE A 26 6.96 0.27 0.90
N THR A 27 8.12 0.26 1.55
CA THR A 27 9.03 -0.89 1.56
C THR A 27 8.38 -2.16 2.12
N HIS A 28 7.41 -2.01 3.04
CA HIS A 28 6.75 -3.12 3.75
C HIS A 28 5.42 -3.57 3.12
N TYR A 29 5.27 -3.48 1.81
CA TYR A 29 4.02 -3.73 1.07
C TYR A 29 3.35 -5.07 1.41
N TRP A 30 4.12 -6.12 1.72
CA TRP A 30 3.59 -7.46 2.06
C TRP A 30 2.83 -7.51 3.40
N LYS A 31 3.01 -6.52 4.29
CA LYS A 31 2.25 -6.34 5.54
C LYS A 31 1.01 -5.45 5.34
N MET A 32 0.81 -4.86 4.15
CA MET A 32 -0.21 -3.86 3.88
C MET A 32 -1.21 -4.32 2.82
N LEU A 33 -1.65 -5.59 2.89
CA LEU A 33 -2.49 -6.20 1.86
C LEU A 33 -3.79 -5.42 1.63
N ASN A 34 -4.46 -4.95 2.71
CA ASN A 34 -5.70 -4.19 2.62
C ASN A 34 -5.53 -2.79 1.98
N PHE A 35 -4.35 -2.20 2.06
CA PHE A 35 -4.05 -0.92 1.40
C PHE A 35 -3.92 -1.09 -0.11
N TYR A 36 -3.14 -2.08 -0.55
CA TYR A 36 -2.88 -2.31 -1.97
C TYR A 36 -3.96 -3.10 -2.70
N ASN A 37 -4.82 -3.81 -1.96
CA ASN A 37 -5.85 -4.68 -2.55
C ASN A 37 -7.08 -4.73 -1.64
N PRO A 38 -8.25 -4.29 -2.09
CA PRO A 38 -9.49 -4.35 -1.29
C PRO A 38 -9.85 -5.75 -0.79
N ALA A 39 -9.46 -6.81 -1.55
CA ALA A 39 -9.65 -8.20 -1.13
C ALA A 39 -8.72 -8.62 0.02
N GLY A 40 -7.74 -7.78 0.38
CA GLY A 40 -6.84 -7.97 1.52
C GLY A 40 -7.46 -7.66 2.87
N ALA A 41 -8.65 -7.07 2.92
CA ALA A 41 -9.35 -6.82 4.18
C ALA A 41 -9.61 -8.15 4.92
N GLY A 42 -9.22 -8.21 6.20
CA GLY A 42 -9.36 -9.40 7.05
C GLY A 42 -8.53 -10.61 6.61
N ALA A 43 -7.46 -10.40 5.87
CA ALA A 43 -6.58 -11.46 5.37
C ALA A 43 -5.88 -12.25 6.48
N GLU A 44 -5.73 -11.66 7.67
CA GLU A 44 -5.03 -12.26 8.82
C GLU A 44 -5.98 -12.97 9.81
N ASP A 45 -7.28 -13.14 9.51
CA ASP A 45 -8.29 -13.73 10.41
C ASP A 45 -8.39 -13.04 11.79
N ARG A 46 -7.78 -11.88 11.96
CA ARG A 46 -7.73 -11.05 13.17
C ARG A 46 -8.04 -9.61 12.80
N MET A 47 -8.35 -8.80 13.79
CA MET A 47 -8.35 -7.36 13.57
C MET A 47 -6.91 -6.88 13.53
N LEU A 48 -6.52 -6.27 12.43
CA LEU A 48 -5.21 -5.67 12.24
C LEU A 48 -5.36 -4.15 12.21
N VAL A 49 -4.61 -3.47 13.07
CA VAL A 49 -4.44 -2.01 13.02
C VAL A 49 -3.01 -1.73 12.68
N TYR A 50 -2.75 -0.91 11.66
CA TYR A 50 -1.39 -0.53 11.33
C TYR A 50 -1.27 0.91 10.90
N ALA A 51 -0.10 1.47 11.19
CA ALA A 51 0.34 2.78 10.72
C ALA A 51 1.66 2.62 9.95
N ALA A 52 1.81 3.38 8.88
CA ALA A 52 3.05 3.48 8.15
C ALA A 52 3.38 4.95 7.88
N TYR A 53 4.67 5.24 7.86
CA TYR A 53 5.21 6.55 7.51
C TYR A 53 6.37 6.36 6.55
N SER A 54 6.32 7.06 5.43
CA SER A 54 7.39 7.11 4.45
C SER A 54 7.88 8.55 4.27
N ASN A 55 9.18 8.76 4.38
CA ASN A 55 9.85 10.02 4.11
C ASN A 55 10.81 9.80 2.94
N GLN A 56 10.31 10.07 1.74
CA GLN A 56 11.03 9.80 0.50
C GLN A 56 12.00 10.93 0.15
N LEU A 57 13.11 10.57 -0.53
CA LEU A 57 14.10 11.54 -0.98
C LEU A 57 14.57 12.48 0.14
N SER A 58 14.88 11.92 1.29
CA SER A 58 15.30 12.64 2.49
C SER A 58 16.48 13.59 2.17
N GLY A 59 16.33 14.86 2.57
CA GLY A 59 17.32 15.92 2.29
C GLY A 59 16.98 16.85 1.12
N PHE A 60 15.89 16.59 0.38
CA PHE A 60 15.30 17.60 -0.52
C PHE A 60 14.27 18.44 0.23
N GLU A 61 14.18 19.71 -0.16
CA GLU A 61 13.12 20.60 0.32
C GLU A 61 11.77 20.12 -0.22
N ASN A 62 10.72 20.14 0.61
CA ASN A 62 9.37 19.67 0.28
C ASN A 62 9.32 18.26 -0.32
N ASN A 63 10.20 17.37 0.16
CA ASN A 63 10.27 15.98 -0.26
C ASN A 63 8.96 15.23 0.08
N PRO A 64 8.61 14.19 -0.70
CA PRO A 64 7.39 13.42 -0.47
C PRO A 64 7.35 12.77 0.92
N LYS A 65 6.22 12.94 1.61
CA LYS A 65 5.95 12.34 2.92
C LYS A 65 4.58 11.73 2.91
N THR A 66 4.52 10.43 3.18
CA THR A 66 3.27 9.69 3.18
C THR A 66 3.00 9.14 4.56
N MET A 67 1.79 9.34 5.06
CA MET A 67 1.27 8.72 6.28
C MET A 67 0.07 7.86 5.93
N LEU A 68 0.05 6.64 6.46
CA LEU A 68 -1.04 5.69 6.31
C LEU A 68 -1.48 5.21 7.70
N LEU A 69 -2.79 5.24 7.93
CA LEU A 69 -3.43 4.55 9.05
C LEU A 69 -4.49 3.62 8.47
N ASN A 70 -4.47 2.37 8.90
CA ASN A 70 -5.41 1.36 8.43
C ASN A 70 -5.89 0.47 9.59
N ILE A 71 -7.14 0.03 9.48
CA ILE A 71 -7.72 -0.99 10.32
C ILE A 71 -8.53 -1.93 9.44
N ASP A 72 -8.35 -3.23 9.61
CA ASP A 72 -9.19 -4.23 8.95
C ASP A 72 -9.48 -5.41 9.88
N ALA A 73 -10.63 -6.05 9.66
CA ALA A 73 -11.10 -7.12 10.50
C ALA A 73 -12.10 -8.03 9.78
N PRO A 74 -12.15 -9.32 10.12
CA PRO A 74 -13.28 -10.18 9.80
C PRO A 74 -14.53 -9.76 10.58
N ILE A 75 -15.73 -9.98 10.00
CA ILE A 75 -17.03 -9.70 10.63
C ILE A 75 -17.59 -11.01 11.20
N PRO A 76 -17.36 -11.33 12.49
CA PRO A 76 -17.62 -12.67 13.03
C PRO A 76 -19.11 -12.97 13.29
N PHE A 77 -20.01 -11.97 13.20
CA PHE A 77 -21.43 -12.11 13.47
C PHE A 77 -22.29 -12.31 12.23
N VAL A 78 -21.68 -12.29 11.02
CA VAL A 78 -22.34 -12.57 9.74
C VAL A 78 -21.91 -13.96 9.27
N ASN A 79 -22.88 -14.73 8.76
CA ASN A 79 -22.59 -16.06 8.21
C ASN A 79 -21.82 -15.89 6.88
N GLY A 80 -20.65 -16.52 6.79
CA GLY A 80 -19.74 -16.39 5.67
C GLY A 80 -18.42 -15.75 6.07
N ASP A 81 -17.52 -15.59 5.12
CA ASP A 81 -16.21 -14.96 5.31
C ASP A 81 -16.32 -13.48 4.83
N HIS A 82 -16.93 -12.66 5.65
CA HIS A 82 -17.12 -11.22 5.40
C HIS A 82 -16.09 -10.41 6.16
N ASN A 83 -15.50 -9.42 5.50
CA ASN A 83 -14.40 -8.64 6.06
C ASN A 83 -14.57 -7.16 5.69
N LEU A 84 -14.17 -6.27 6.59
CA LEU A 84 -14.14 -4.84 6.37
C LEU A 84 -12.74 -4.30 6.61
N GLY A 85 -12.39 -3.27 5.85
CA GLY A 85 -11.18 -2.48 6.04
C GLY A 85 -11.49 -1.00 5.90
N LEU A 86 -10.85 -0.18 6.70
CA LEU A 86 -10.93 1.27 6.63
C LEU A 86 -9.51 1.82 6.67
N GLY A 87 -9.20 2.77 5.82
CA GLY A 87 -7.88 3.41 5.85
C GLY A 87 -7.93 4.86 5.45
N VAL A 88 -6.93 5.58 5.89
CA VAL A 88 -6.66 6.97 5.49
C VAL A 88 -5.19 7.11 5.14
N VAL A 89 -4.94 7.71 3.98
CA VAL A 89 -3.61 8.10 3.52
C VAL A 89 -3.57 9.60 3.45
N ASN A 90 -2.48 10.18 3.92
CA ASN A 90 -2.10 11.56 3.64
C ASN A 90 -0.74 11.54 2.93
N ASP A 91 -0.68 12.14 1.77
CA ASP A 91 0.51 12.16 0.91
C ASP A 91 0.84 13.60 0.50
N ASP A 92 1.90 14.14 1.11
CA ASP A 92 2.37 15.48 0.87
C ASP A 92 3.53 15.45 -0.13
N ILE A 93 3.34 16.04 -1.31
CA ILE A 93 4.33 16.06 -2.41
C ILE A 93 4.50 17.49 -2.91
N GLY A 94 5.61 18.13 -2.55
CA GLY A 94 5.87 19.51 -2.95
C GLY A 94 4.83 20.44 -2.32
N LEU A 95 4.01 21.07 -3.16
CA LEU A 95 2.93 21.97 -2.75
C LEU A 95 1.55 21.31 -2.73
N PHE A 96 1.49 20.02 -3.06
CA PHE A 96 0.26 19.26 -3.04
C PHE A 96 0.16 18.44 -1.77
N SER A 97 -1.02 18.43 -1.16
CA SER A 97 -1.41 17.50 -0.10
C SER A 97 -2.61 16.71 -0.58
N ASN A 98 -2.44 15.40 -0.67
CA ASN A 98 -3.44 14.48 -1.15
C ASN A 98 -3.90 13.60 0.01
N GLN A 99 -5.21 13.48 0.18
CA GLN A 99 -5.81 12.60 1.17
C GLN A 99 -6.70 11.58 0.48
N HIS A 100 -6.58 10.33 0.87
CA HIS A 100 -7.46 9.27 0.42
C HIS A 100 -8.03 8.54 1.63
N LEU A 101 -9.34 8.67 1.84
CA LEU A 101 -10.12 7.89 2.79
C LEU A 101 -10.79 6.76 2.02
N TYR A 102 -10.65 5.51 2.46
CA TYR A 102 -11.26 4.37 1.79
C TYR A 102 -11.87 3.37 2.74
N LEU A 103 -12.96 2.77 2.29
CA LEU A 103 -13.66 1.65 2.91
C LEU A 103 -13.58 0.45 1.97
N ASN A 104 -13.03 -0.65 2.44
CA ASN A 104 -12.93 -1.91 1.75
C ASN A 104 -13.91 -2.93 2.32
N TYR A 105 -14.55 -3.67 1.43
CA TYR A 105 -15.31 -4.85 1.78
C TYR A 105 -14.75 -6.05 1.00
N ALA A 106 -14.50 -7.15 1.68
CA ALA A 106 -14.03 -8.39 1.07
C ALA A 106 -14.91 -9.57 1.47
N TYR A 107 -15.15 -10.45 0.50
CA TYR A 107 -15.82 -11.73 0.70
C TYR A 107 -14.91 -12.90 0.32
N GLY A 108 -14.66 -13.79 1.26
CA GLY A 108 -13.80 -14.96 1.10
C GLY A 108 -14.57 -16.23 0.79
N LEU A 109 -13.98 -17.05 -0.07
CA LEU A 109 -14.45 -18.36 -0.44
C LEU A 109 -13.34 -19.39 -0.21
N LYS A 110 -13.65 -20.51 0.42
CA LYS A 110 -12.71 -21.64 0.51
C LYS A 110 -12.66 -22.36 -0.82
N LEU A 111 -11.52 -22.31 -1.50
CA LEU A 111 -11.35 -22.86 -2.85
C LEU A 111 -9.92 -23.41 -3.00
N PHE A 112 -9.76 -24.53 -3.69
CA PHE A 112 -8.44 -25.13 -4.01
C PHE A 112 -7.50 -25.31 -2.80
N GLY A 113 -8.06 -25.60 -1.62
CA GLY A 113 -7.27 -25.75 -0.39
C GLY A 113 -6.76 -24.45 0.22
N GLY A 114 -7.20 -23.30 -0.30
CA GLY A 114 -6.92 -21.98 0.19
C GLY A 114 -8.17 -21.12 0.35
N ARG A 115 -7.99 -19.82 0.47
CA ARG A 115 -9.01 -18.77 0.54
C ARG A 115 -8.90 -17.87 -0.68
N LEU A 116 -9.94 -17.80 -1.50
CA LEU A 116 -10.08 -16.81 -2.56
C LEU A 116 -10.99 -15.69 -2.03
N ALA A 117 -10.46 -14.48 -1.88
CA ALA A 117 -11.24 -13.30 -1.54
C ALA A 117 -11.46 -12.43 -2.78
N VAL A 118 -12.63 -11.83 -2.89
CA VAL A 118 -12.93 -10.74 -3.81
C VAL A 118 -13.32 -9.52 -2.99
N GLY A 119 -12.85 -8.34 -3.40
CA GLY A 119 -13.05 -7.12 -2.64
C GLY A 119 -13.46 -5.95 -3.53
N ALA A 120 -14.18 -5.01 -2.91
CA ALA A 120 -14.54 -3.73 -3.48
C ALA A 120 -14.13 -2.60 -2.53
N GLN A 121 -13.75 -1.47 -3.11
CA GLN A 121 -13.39 -0.24 -2.39
C GLN A 121 -14.33 0.89 -2.79
N LEU A 122 -14.76 1.63 -1.77
CA LEU A 122 -15.35 2.94 -1.93
C LEU A 122 -14.42 3.95 -1.24
N GLY A 123 -13.99 4.96 -1.98
CA GLY A 123 -13.05 5.96 -1.50
C GLY A 123 -13.55 7.38 -1.70
N LEU A 124 -12.92 8.30 -0.98
CA LEU A 124 -13.00 9.73 -1.14
C LEU A 124 -11.57 10.27 -1.27
N VAL A 125 -11.23 10.82 -2.41
CA VAL A 125 -9.95 11.47 -2.65
C VAL A 125 -10.13 12.98 -2.54
N ASN A 126 -9.23 13.62 -1.81
CA ASN A 126 -9.14 15.07 -1.69
C ASN A 126 -7.73 15.49 -2.11
N SER A 127 -7.61 16.55 -2.87
CA SER A 127 -6.33 17.16 -3.19
C SER A 127 -6.38 18.65 -2.87
N SER A 128 -5.36 19.15 -2.22
CA SER A 128 -5.17 20.58 -1.95
C SER A 128 -3.84 21.04 -2.51
N PHE A 129 -3.81 22.28 -2.96
CA PHE A 129 -2.64 22.97 -3.46
C PHE A 129 -2.46 24.26 -2.70
N ASP A 130 -1.30 24.46 -2.08
CA ASP A 130 -0.97 25.71 -1.37
C ASP A 130 0.10 26.49 -2.14
N SER A 131 -0.30 27.65 -2.66
CA SER A 131 0.58 28.55 -3.43
C SER A 131 1.20 29.68 -2.60
N LYS A 132 0.98 29.72 -1.27
CA LYS A 132 1.41 30.84 -0.41
C LYS A 132 2.92 31.08 -0.43
N ASP A 133 3.70 30.03 -0.62
CA ASP A 133 5.16 30.09 -0.63
C ASP A 133 5.76 30.26 -2.04
N ILE A 134 4.92 30.37 -3.09
CA ILE A 134 5.40 30.58 -4.45
C ILE A 134 5.72 32.07 -4.63
N VAL A 135 7.00 32.41 -4.62
CA VAL A 135 7.48 33.74 -5.02
C VAL A 135 7.54 33.79 -6.55
N LEU A 136 6.45 34.19 -7.18
CA LEU A 136 6.44 34.55 -8.61
C LEU A 136 7.21 35.88 -8.76
N GLY A 137 8.35 35.84 -9.44
CA GLY A 137 9.24 37.01 -9.62
C GLY A 137 8.54 38.19 -10.30
N GLY A 138 7.79 39.00 -9.53
CA GLY A 138 7.27 40.29 -9.90
C GLY A 138 5.83 40.36 -10.39
N GLU A 139 5.15 39.29 -10.73
CA GLU A 139 3.71 39.27 -11.11
C GLU A 139 2.94 38.29 -10.23
N SER A 140 2.22 38.82 -9.24
CA SER A 140 1.46 38.04 -8.25
C SER A 140 0.12 37.51 -8.76
N ASN A 141 -0.14 37.55 -10.07
CA ASN A 141 -1.43 37.16 -10.66
C ASN A 141 -1.22 36.36 -11.97
N ASP A 142 -0.56 35.20 -11.90
CA ASP A 142 -0.61 34.24 -13.00
C ASP A 142 -1.97 33.51 -12.96
N PRO A 143 -2.84 33.68 -13.99
CA PRO A 143 -4.14 33.01 -14.03
C PRO A 143 -4.06 31.47 -14.09
N ALA A 144 -2.87 30.92 -14.33
CA ALA A 144 -2.62 29.47 -14.37
C ALA A 144 -2.50 28.86 -12.96
N PHE A 145 -2.22 29.69 -11.93
CA PHE A 145 -2.15 29.22 -10.56
C PHE A 145 -3.31 29.79 -9.73
N PRO A 146 -3.97 28.97 -8.90
CA PRO A 146 -4.93 29.47 -7.94
C PRO A 146 -4.23 30.46 -7.01
N SER A 147 -4.79 31.65 -6.80
CA SER A 147 -4.29 32.61 -5.82
C SER A 147 -4.69 32.12 -4.41
N GLY A 148 -3.76 31.48 -3.69
CA GLY A 148 -3.97 30.95 -2.36
C GLY A 148 -4.19 29.43 -2.33
N GLU A 149 -4.86 28.96 -1.30
CA GLU A 149 -5.18 27.54 -1.12
C GLU A 149 -6.37 27.16 -1.99
N ALA A 150 -6.20 26.13 -2.83
CA ALA A 150 -7.28 25.53 -3.60
C ALA A 150 -7.41 24.05 -3.23
N ASN A 151 -8.63 23.58 -3.02
CA ASN A 151 -8.91 22.20 -2.69
C ASN A 151 -10.08 21.66 -3.53
N GLY A 152 -10.14 20.37 -3.67
CA GLY A 152 -11.23 19.67 -4.34
C GLY A 152 -11.27 18.21 -3.91
N ASN A 153 -12.39 17.56 -4.17
CA ASN A 153 -12.59 16.15 -3.83
C ASN A 153 -13.33 15.40 -4.92
N SER A 154 -13.21 14.09 -4.92
CA SER A 154 -13.91 13.18 -5.82
C SER A 154 -14.13 11.82 -5.16
N ILE A 155 -15.17 11.12 -5.60
CA ILE A 155 -15.42 9.72 -5.19
C ILE A 155 -14.48 8.82 -5.96
N ASP A 156 -14.01 7.77 -5.30
CA ASP A 156 -13.09 6.78 -5.82
C ASP A 156 -13.63 5.36 -5.70
N PHE A 157 -13.29 4.50 -6.67
CA PHE A 157 -13.67 3.09 -6.67
C PHE A 157 -12.48 2.20 -6.93
N GLY A 158 -12.46 1.07 -6.22
CA GLY A 158 -11.48 0.03 -6.42
C GLY A 158 -12.09 -1.36 -6.35
N ALA A 159 -11.38 -2.33 -6.89
CA ALA A 159 -11.75 -3.74 -6.82
C ALA A 159 -10.49 -4.61 -6.79
N GLY A 160 -10.63 -5.83 -6.27
CA GLY A 160 -9.52 -6.75 -6.24
C GLY A 160 -9.92 -8.19 -5.98
N ALA A 161 -8.96 -9.07 -6.20
CA ALA A 161 -9.02 -10.47 -5.85
C ALA A 161 -7.70 -10.89 -5.19
N LEU A 162 -7.78 -11.74 -4.16
CA LEU A 162 -6.63 -12.26 -3.44
C LEU A 162 -6.86 -13.75 -3.16
N PHE A 163 -5.94 -14.57 -3.62
CA PHE A 163 -5.87 -15.97 -3.26
C PHE A 163 -4.77 -16.19 -2.23
N GLN A 164 -5.11 -16.81 -1.12
CA GLN A 164 -4.20 -17.18 -0.04
C GLN A 164 -4.21 -18.67 0.20
N HIS A 165 -3.03 -19.26 0.20
CA HIS A 165 -2.78 -20.64 0.56
C HIS A 165 -1.69 -20.67 1.65
N LYS A 166 -1.62 -21.73 2.45
CA LYS A 166 -0.61 -21.85 3.53
C LYS A 166 0.84 -21.62 3.10
N HIS A 167 1.15 -21.80 1.83
CA HIS A 167 2.52 -21.68 1.30
C HIS A 167 2.74 -20.46 0.42
N PHE A 168 1.69 -19.86 -0.12
CA PHE A 168 1.81 -18.72 -1.03
C PHE A 168 0.52 -17.91 -1.07
N TYR A 169 0.64 -16.69 -1.54
CA TYR A 169 -0.50 -15.85 -1.91
C TYR A 169 -0.25 -15.22 -3.28
N ALA A 170 -1.33 -14.85 -3.95
CA ALA A 170 -1.29 -14.02 -5.16
C ALA A 170 -2.55 -13.18 -5.23
N GLY A 171 -2.41 -11.92 -5.59
CA GLY A 171 -3.51 -10.96 -5.67
C GLY A 171 -3.36 -10.00 -6.84
N LEU A 172 -4.50 -9.57 -7.35
CA LEU A 172 -4.62 -8.52 -8.37
C LEU A 172 -5.65 -7.52 -7.90
N SER A 173 -5.36 -6.24 -8.07
CA SER A 173 -6.27 -5.15 -7.72
C SER A 173 -6.15 -3.98 -8.67
N GLY A 174 -7.20 -3.18 -8.70
CA GLY A 174 -7.22 -1.87 -9.32
C GLY A 174 -7.89 -0.88 -8.37
N ILE A 175 -7.28 0.26 -8.16
CA ILE A 175 -7.84 1.42 -7.47
C ILE A 175 -7.93 2.58 -8.44
N HIS A 176 -8.68 3.61 -8.11
CA HIS A 176 -8.97 4.73 -9.03
C HIS A 176 -9.61 4.29 -10.37
N LEU A 177 -10.43 3.22 -10.32
CA LEU A 177 -10.99 2.61 -11.54
C LEU A 177 -11.94 3.53 -12.30
N ASN A 178 -12.54 4.51 -11.63
CA ASN A 178 -13.38 5.54 -12.23
C ASN A 178 -12.59 6.74 -12.75
N SER A 179 -11.26 6.73 -12.65
CA SER A 179 -10.37 7.84 -13.01
C SER A 179 -10.86 9.16 -12.43
N PRO A 180 -10.89 9.33 -11.10
CA PRO A 180 -11.52 10.47 -10.47
C PRO A 180 -10.86 11.78 -10.92
N ARG A 181 -11.69 12.80 -11.09
CA ARG A 181 -11.28 14.16 -11.46
C ARG A 181 -11.54 15.10 -10.31
N ILE A 182 -10.54 15.84 -9.93
CA ILE A 182 -10.58 16.79 -8.83
C ILE A 182 -10.44 18.19 -9.39
N LEU A 183 -11.46 19.02 -9.23
CA LEU A 183 -11.42 20.41 -9.64
C LEU A 183 -10.77 21.24 -8.53
N LEU A 184 -9.62 21.86 -8.81
CA LEU A 184 -8.90 22.76 -7.92
C LEU A 184 -9.24 24.20 -8.29
N GLY A 185 -10.04 24.86 -7.45
CA GLY A 185 -10.56 26.18 -7.73
C GLY A 185 -11.52 26.19 -8.91
N GLU A 186 -11.45 27.21 -9.78
CA GLU A 186 -12.43 27.40 -10.87
C GLU A 186 -12.02 26.75 -12.20
N LYS A 187 -10.73 26.48 -12.43
CA LYS A 187 -10.21 26.14 -13.77
C LYS A 187 -9.25 24.97 -13.82
N ASN A 188 -8.62 24.61 -12.71
CA ASN A 188 -7.60 23.57 -12.70
C ASN A 188 -8.20 22.22 -12.34
N GLU A 189 -7.90 21.20 -13.12
CA GLU A 189 -8.40 19.84 -12.92
C GLU A 189 -7.21 18.88 -12.76
N ILE A 190 -7.21 18.11 -11.67
CA ILE A 190 -6.32 16.97 -11.49
C ILE A 190 -7.06 15.73 -11.92
N HIS A 191 -6.41 14.93 -12.75
CA HIS A 191 -6.89 13.65 -13.21
C HIS A 191 -6.08 12.53 -12.60
N ILE A 192 -6.71 11.68 -11.79
CA ILE A 192 -6.04 10.53 -11.18
C ILE A 192 -6.22 9.33 -12.12
N ALA A 193 -5.10 8.77 -12.58
CA ALA A 193 -5.11 7.60 -13.44
C ALA A 193 -5.49 6.32 -12.66
N PRO A 194 -6.12 5.32 -13.30
CA PRO A 194 -6.31 4.01 -12.70
C PRO A 194 -4.96 3.40 -12.33
N PHE A 195 -4.90 2.80 -11.16
CA PHE A 195 -3.71 2.16 -10.64
C PHE A 195 -3.94 0.67 -10.47
N LEU A 196 -3.16 -0.13 -11.18
CA LEU A 196 -3.22 -1.59 -11.11
C LEU A 196 -2.06 -2.13 -10.30
N ASN A 197 -2.33 -3.09 -9.44
CA ASN A 197 -1.35 -3.72 -8.58
C ASN A 197 -1.48 -5.24 -8.63
N PHE A 198 -0.37 -5.93 -8.84
CA PHE A 198 -0.21 -7.36 -8.71
C PHE A 198 0.76 -7.66 -7.57
N MET A 199 0.37 -8.55 -6.67
CA MET A 199 1.19 -9.01 -5.56
C MET A 199 1.23 -10.52 -5.52
N ALA A 200 2.39 -11.08 -5.21
CA ALA A 200 2.55 -12.50 -4.94
C ALA A 200 3.66 -12.72 -3.90
N GLY A 201 3.53 -13.77 -3.11
CA GLY A 201 4.58 -14.12 -2.16
C GLY A 201 4.45 -15.56 -1.69
N GLY A 202 5.46 -16.04 -1.00
CA GLY A 202 5.52 -17.41 -0.53
C GLY A 202 6.22 -17.56 0.81
N ASN A 203 5.95 -18.69 1.47
CA ASN A 203 6.57 -19.10 2.73
C ASN A 203 7.33 -20.40 2.51
N ILE A 204 8.64 -20.37 2.69
CA ILE A 204 9.56 -21.50 2.49
C ILE A 204 10.27 -21.77 3.82
N PRO A 205 9.73 -22.66 4.68
CA PRO A 205 10.40 -23.00 5.93
C PRO A 205 11.69 -23.78 5.65
N VAL A 206 12.78 -23.36 6.27
CA VAL A 206 14.08 -24.04 6.16
C VAL A 206 14.11 -25.21 7.14
N LYS A 207 14.32 -26.42 6.63
CA LYS A 207 14.31 -27.65 7.42
C LYS A 207 15.31 -27.58 8.59
N ASN A 208 14.87 -28.05 9.77
CA ASN A 208 15.66 -28.12 11.00
C ASN A 208 16.20 -26.76 11.50
N THR A 209 15.52 -25.65 11.16
CA THR A 209 15.87 -24.31 11.62
C THR A 209 14.63 -23.55 12.09
N LEU A 210 14.85 -22.45 12.79
CA LEU A 210 13.81 -21.49 13.17
C LEU A 210 13.64 -20.40 12.09
N ILE A 211 14.14 -20.65 10.86
CA ILE A 211 14.19 -19.67 9.80
C ILE A 211 13.14 -20.02 8.74
N THR A 212 12.43 -19.01 8.27
CA THR A 212 11.55 -19.06 7.09
C THR A 212 12.02 -18.03 6.08
N ILE A 213 12.13 -18.43 4.81
CA ILE A 213 12.42 -17.50 3.71
C ILE A 213 11.08 -17.16 3.04
N GLN A 214 10.85 -15.86 2.87
CA GLN A 214 9.59 -15.34 2.35
C GLN A 214 9.87 -14.43 1.13
N PRO A 215 10.01 -15.02 -0.07
CA PRO A 215 10.08 -14.23 -1.28
C PRO A 215 8.74 -13.59 -1.58
N SER A 216 8.75 -12.34 -2.07
CA SER A 216 7.56 -11.66 -2.56
C SER A 216 7.86 -10.76 -3.75
N LEU A 217 6.83 -10.49 -4.51
CA LEU A 217 6.83 -9.64 -5.69
C LEU A 217 5.63 -8.70 -5.62
N GLN A 218 5.85 -7.44 -5.92
CA GLN A 218 4.81 -6.47 -6.23
C GLN A 218 5.10 -5.86 -7.59
N VAL A 219 4.08 -5.71 -8.42
CA VAL A 219 4.14 -4.99 -9.69
C VAL A 219 3.00 -3.99 -9.72
N MET A 220 3.33 -2.73 -9.91
CA MET A 220 2.40 -1.60 -9.93
C MET A 220 2.47 -0.88 -11.26
N THR A 221 1.34 -0.40 -11.78
CA THR A 221 1.28 0.39 -13.00
C THR A 221 0.06 1.31 -13.03
N ASP A 222 0.26 2.50 -13.57
CA ASP A 222 -0.78 3.46 -13.96
C ASP A 222 -1.15 3.33 -15.46
N LEU A 223 -0.77 2.21 -16.10
CA LEU A 223 -0.88 1.90 -17.53
C LEU A 223 0.07 2.72 -18.44
N VAL A 224 0.86 3.64 -17.88
CA VAL A 224 1.88 4.42 -18.60
C VAL A 224 3.27 4.05 -18.13
N THR A 225 3.43 3.98 -16.81
CA THR A 225 4.67 3.60 -16.13
C THR A 225 4.45 2.33 -15.32
N TRP A 226 5.53 1.68 -14.94
CA TRP A 226 5.44 0.50 -14.07
C TRP A 226 6.61 0.46 -13.09
N ARG A 227 6.37 -0.12 -11.94
CA ARG A 227 7.38 -0.45 -10.94
C ARG A 227 7.21 -1.90 -10.52
N ALA A 228 8.32 -2.60 -10.34
CA ALA A 228 8.34 -3.94 -9.75
C ALA A 228 9.27 -3.96 -8.56
N ASP A 229 8.82 -4.56 -7.47
CA ASP A 229 9.59 -4.74 -6.24
C ASP A 229 9.74 -6.23 -5.97
N ILE A 230 10.96 -6.73 -6.02
CA ILE A 230 11.32 -8.13 -5.78
C ILE A 230 11.98 -8.20 -4.40
N THR A 231 11.32 -8.86 -3.46
CA THR A 231 11.74 -8.91 -2.06
C THR A 231 12.17 -10.31 -1.66
N ALA A 232 13.28 -10.38 -0.94
CA ALA A 232 13.71 -11.56 -0.19
C ALA A 232 13.72 -11.22 1.29
N LYS A 233 12.73 -11.75 2.04
CA LYS A 233 12.62 -11.60 3.49
C LYS A 233 12.98 -12.90 4.18
N GLY A 234 13.80 -12.83 5.22
CA GLY A 234 14.06 -13.93 6.16
C GLY A 234 13.41 -13.62 7.51
N THR A 235 12.76 -14.62 8.11
CA THR A 235 12.24 -14.53 9.48
C THR A 235 12.93 -15.54 10.38
N TYR A 236 13.17 -15.16 11.62
CA TYR A 236 13.76 -16.00 12.66
C TYR A 236 12.88 -15.96 13.92
N ASN A 237 12.31 -17.12 14.26
CA ASN A 237 11.41 -17.26 15.40
C ASN A 237 12.19 -17.74 16.62
N TYR A 238 12.20 -16.96 17.69
CA TYR A 238 12.90 -17.31 18.94
C TYR A 238 12.16 -16.75 20.17
N ASN A 239 11.78 -17.61 21.11
CA ASN A 239 11.13 -17.25 22.38
C ASN A 239 9.93 -16.30 22.19
N ASP A 240 8.94 -16.73 21.38
CA ASP A 240 7.72 -15.98 21.07
C ASP A 240 7.95 -14.60 20.42
N LYS A 241 9.13 -14.41 19.85
CA LYS A 241 9.51 -13.24 19.07
C LYS A 241 9.85 -13.66 17.64
N GLU A 242 9.33 -12.93 16.67
CA GLU A 242 9.77 -13.06 15.28
C GLU A 242 10.66 -11.87 14.93
N PHE A 243 11.92 -12.14 14.61
CA PHE A 243 12.82 -11.16 14.01
C PHE A 243 12.79 -11.35 12.49
N PHE A 244 12.73 -10.28 11.76
CA PHE A 244 12.78 -10.37 10.31
C PHE A 244 13.65 -9.27 9.72
N GLY A 245 14.14 -9.54 8.52
CA GLY A 245 14.88 -8.59 7.74
C GLY A 245 15.05 -9.08 6.32
N GLY A 246 15.45 -8.18 5.45
CA GLY A 246 15.60 -8.53 4.05
C GLY A 246 15.99 -7.37 3.15
N ILE A 247 15.88 -7.66 1.88
CA ILE A 247 16.23 -6.75 0.79
C ILE A 247 15.11 -6.76 -0.25
N THR A 248 14.80 -5.58 -0.76
CA THR A 248 13.93 -5.38 -1.93
C THR A 248 14.76 -4.77 -3.05
N TYR A 249 14.69 -5.37 -4.23
CA TYR A 249 15.27 -4.85 -5.44
C TYR A 249 14.18 -4.36 -6.40
N SER A 250 14.24 -3.09 -6.74
CA SER A 250 13.34 -2.45 -7.70
C SER A 250 14.13 -2.11 -8.97
N PRO A 251 13.98 -2.90 -10.04
CA PRO A 251 14.76 -2.71 -11.28
C PRO A 251 14.68 -1.27 -11.78
N MET A 252 15.82 -0.68 -12.11
CA MET A 252 15.96 0.70 -12.62
C MET A 252 15.49 1.80 -11.65
N THR A 253 15.16 1.48 -10.40
CA THR A 253 14.68 2.45 -9.42
C THR A 253 15.56 2.46 -8.18
N SER A 254 15.63 1.35 -7.43
CA SER A 254 16.21 1.37 -6.07
C SER A 254 16.57 -0.01 -5.54
N VAL A 255 17.26 0.02 -4.39
CA VAL A 255 17.45 -1.13 -3.51
C VAL A 255 17.05 -0.70 -2.11
N ALA A 256 16.18 -1.45 -1.44
CA ALA A 256 15.79 -1.20 -0.07
C ALA A 256 16.26 -2.31 0.86
N PHE A 257 16.62 -1.94 2.09
CA PHE A 257 16.94 -2.84 3.19
C PHE A 257 15.93 -2.60 4.31
N PHE A 258 15.51 -3.65 4.98
CA PHE A 258 14.58 -3.52 6.09
C PHE A 258 14.89 -4.52 7.20
N LEU A 259 14.47 -4.17 8.39
CA LEU A 259 14.52 -5.02 9.57
C LEU A 259 13.30 -4.73 10.46
N GLY A 260 12.89 -5.73 11.24
CA GLY A 260 11.76 -5.56 12.14
C GLY A 260 11.68 -6.69 13.17
N ILE A 261 10.77 -6.48 14.09
CA ILE A 261 10.44 -7.43 15.15
C ILE A 261 8.94 -7.51 15.32
N GLU A 262 8.44 -8.71 15.57
CA GLU A 262 7.09 -8.97 16.03
C GLU A 262 7.13 -9.62 17.41
N PHE A 263 6.44 -9.02 18.36
CA PHE A 263 6.36 -9.47 19.74
C PHE A 263 5.04 -9.01 20.39
N MET A 264 4.36 -9.90 21.11
CA MET A 264 3.06 -9.62 21.77
C MET A 264 2.02 -9.01 20.81
N ASN A 265 1.93 -9.55 19.60
CA ASN A 265 1.02 -9.07 18.54
C ASN A 265 1.35 -7.64 18.03
N ILE A 266 2.48 -7.06 18.42
CA ILE A 266 2.98 -5.79 17.91
C ILE A 266 4.10 -6.07 16.92
N THR A 267 3.98 -5.55 15.70
CA THR A 267 5.08 -5.53 14.73
C THR A 267 5.62 -4.11 14.64
N ALA A 268 6.94 -3.96 14.74
CA ALA A 268 7.65 -2.71 14.43
C ALA A 268 8.74 -2.99 13.40
N SER A 269 8.82 -2.17 12.37
CA SER A 269 9.81 -2.34 11.31
C SER A 269 10.28 -1.00 10.77
N TYR A 270 11.53 -1.00 10.31
CA TYR A 270 12.17 0.13 9.65
C TYR A 270 12.75 -0.33 8.32
N GLY A 271 12.55 0.46 7.27
CA GLY A 271 13.11 0.30 5.94
C GLY A 271 13.94 1.51 5.52
N TYR A 272 14.98 1.25 4.76
CA TYR A 272 15.78 2.29 4.12
C TYR A 272 15.96 1.95 2.64
N GLU A 273 15.48 2.83 1.76
CA GLU A 273 15.56 2.68 0.31
C GLU A 273 16.62 3.60 -0.27
N LEU A 274 17.52 3.04 -1.06
CA LEU A 274 18.56 3.73 -1.81
C LEU A 274 18.17 3.79 -3.28
N PHE A 275 17.99 4.97 -3.81
CA PHE A 275 17.72 5.14 -5.25
C PHE A 275 19.00 4.93 -6.05
N THR A 276 18.93 4.08 -7.09
CA THR A 276 20.04 3.75 -7.99
C THR A 276 19.99 4.56 -9.28
N SER A 277 18.88 5.24 -9.54
CA SER A 277 18.68 6.07 -10.73
C SER A 277 17.82 7.30 -10.43
N GLY A 278 17.79 8.25 -11.36
CA GLY A 278 16.98 9.46 -11.25
C GLY A 278 17.53 10.49 -10.26
N VAL A 279 16.64 11.41 -9.84
CA VAL A 279 16.97 12.54 -8.97
C VAL A 279 17.40 12.09 -7.56
N GLY A 280 16.92 10.93 -7.14
CA GLY A 280 17.16 10.38 -5.81
C GLY A 280 18.49 9.67 -5.58
N ALA A 281 19.38 9.58 -6.57
CA ALA A 281 20.60 8.75 -6.52
C ALA A 281 21.59 9.07 -5.38
N LYS A 282 21.39 10.15 -4.64
CA LYS A 282 22.22 10.52 -3.47
C LYS A 282 21.46 10.51 -2.15
N ASN A 283 20.14 10.44 -2.20
CA ASN A 283 19.27 10.58 -1.04
C ASN A 283 18.41 9.32 -0.91
N GLY A 284 18.27 8.85 0.31
CA GLY A 284 17.44 7.67 0.60
C GLY A 284 16.03 8.03 1.01
N SER A 285 15.20 7.01 1.13
CA SER A 285 13.88 7.09 1.76
C SER A 285 13.87 6.28 3.05
N HIS A 286 13.11 6.75 4.02
CA HIS A 286 12.96 6.10 5.32
C HIS A 286 11.51 5.69 5.51
N ASP A 287 11.28 4.40 5.75
CA ASP A 287 9.97 3.83 5.98
C ASP A 287 9.87 3.26 7.39
N ILE A 288 8.81 3.61 8.09
CA ILE A 288 8.46 3.06 9.40
C ILE A 288 7.12 2.36 9.29
N TYR A 289 7.03 1.17 9.84
CA TYR A 289 5.80 0.40 9.94
C TYR A 289 5.57 -0.04 11.37
N LEU A 290 4.35 0.16 11.88
CA LEU A 290 3.90 -0.30 13.18
C LEU A 290 2.53 -0.93 13.05
N SER A 291 2.33 -2.13 13.62
CA SER A 291 1.02 -2.76 13.65
C SER A 291 0.72 -3.43 14.99
N TYR A 292 -0.58 -3.61 15.24
CA TYR A 292 -1.10 -4.38 16.36
C TYR A 292 -2.22 -5.31 15.89
N GLU A 293 -2.09 -6.60 16.22
CA GLU A 293 -3.09 -7.61 15.94
C GLU A 293 -3.97 -7.86 17.18
N ILE A 294 -5.28 -7.85 16.98
CA ILE A 294 -6.26 -8.05 18.05
C ILE A 294 -7.07 -9.32 17.77
N ASP A 295 -7.01 -10.28 18.68
CA ASP A 295 -7.84 -11.48 18.57
C ASP A 295 -9.30 -11.16 18.89
N LEU A 296 -10.19 -11.32 17.90
CA LEU A 296 -11.62 -11.06 18.04
C LEU A 296 -12.38 -12.12 18.88
N ASN A 297 -11.73 -13.22 19.24
CA ASN A 297 -12.36 -14.25 20.08
C ASN A 297 -12.68 -13.73 21.49
N ILE A 298 -11.99 -12.71 21.97
CA ILE A 298 -12.30 -12.03 23.25
C ILE A 298 -13.71 -11.44 23.27
N PHE A 299 -14.31 -11.14 22.12
CA PHE A 299 -15.69 -10.63 22.00
C PHE A 299 -16.74 -11.74 21.87
N LYS A 300 -16.35 -13.01 21.69
CA LYS A 300 -17.28 -14.13 21.74
C LYS A 300 -17.62 -14.40 23.20
N LYS A 301 -18.81 -13.98 23.65
CA LYS A 301 -19.37 -14.46 24.92
C LYS A 301 -19.31 -15.98 24.90
N GLU A 302 -18.59 -16.59 25.85
CA GLU A 302 -18.74 -18.02 26.13
C GLU A 302 -20.24 -18.29 26.29
N LYS A 303 -20.81 -19.12 25.39
CA LYS A 303 -22.11 -19.71 25.65
C LYS A 303 -21.91 -20.56 26.88
N ASN A 304 -22.35 -20.02 28.05
CA ASN A 304 -22.41 -20.78 29.28
C ASN A 304 -23.10 -22.09 28.95
N LYS A 305 -22.34 -23.17 28.87
CA LYS A 305 -22.88 -24.52 28.91
C LYS A 305 -23.42 -24.69 30.32
N HIS A 306 -24.67 -24.30 30.55
CA HIS A 306 -25.41 -24.77 31.70
C HIS A 306 -25.51 -26.26 31.60
N ASN A 307 -24.58 -26.98 32.23
CA ASN A 307 -24.75 -28.35 32.54
C ASN A 307 -25.93 -28.44 33.50
N SER A 308 -27.10 -28.75 32.97
CA SER A 308 -28.24 -29.12 33.78
C SER A 308 -27.87 -30.37 34.55
N ILE A 309 -27.55 -30.23 35.82
CA ILE A 309 -27.40 -31.37 36.73
C ILE A 309 -28.86 -31.88 36.95
N ARG A 310 -29.27 -32.91 36.21
CA ARG A 310 -30.43 -33.72 36.57
C ARG A 310 -30.03 -34.57 37.76
N VAL A 311 -30.45 -34.13 38.93
CA VAL A 311 -30.47 -35.00 40.10
C VAL A 311 -31.52 -36.06 39.83
N LEU A 312 -31.15 -37.31 39.61
CA LEU A 312 -32.01 -38.47 39.63
C LEU A 312 -32.34 -38.76 41.10
N GLN A 313 -33.62 -38.65 41.45
CA GLN A 313 -34.20 -39.28 42.64
C GLN A 313 -34.51 -40.72 42.33
#